data_e7bcd4f0310a44bd3b465eb2a5090fd9
#
_entry.id   e7bcd4f0310a44bd3b465eb2a5090fd9
#
_cell.length_a   1.000
_cell.length_b   1.000
_cell.length_c   1.000
_cell.angle_alpha   90.00
_cell.angle_beta   90.00
_cell.angle_gamma   90.00
#
_symmetry.space_group_name_H-M   'P 1'
#
loop_
_entity.id
_entity.type
_entity.pdbx_description
1 polymer ?
#
loop_
_entity_poly.entity_id
_entity_poly.type
_entity_poly.pdbx_seq_one_letter_code
_entity_poly.pdbx_strand_id
1 'polypeptide(L)'
;MRVLPSGELRYCRWMEDKKNPIVSNLNQTDFLTFFQKEMSLLRLKMLQGEHVPSCDQCAKMEEHGKISGREKQLLKVGIKLNNFEKTFKSSTFYDEFEKSSKHQGNTELWPQDWQIDLGNHCNSGCVFCSPKYSSKLANEFKKIGLIEELPPRNWTDEEAAVNRFVELLSRSKKLSYLHFLGGETIITPAFKKILIKLIEKGLNKNVSIGFTTNLTVWDDSIVELLKQYKEVNLGMSIECLHPINNYLRWPSKIEKVKEILEKWIQLGKQQNWLIQFRITPTIFSIAHIKTIYDYAYTYDVGVESCNFLQNPSFMRMSVLPIDIRKNIAKELQHWVNSKKLLFAKETIINTRDPNKVKDYILQDAMSYVDYLHNAPDESSSWPSLVSYLKKLESSRKNSIIDYAPEYEKLLRSAGY
;
A
#
# COMPACT_ATOMS: atom_id res chain seq x y z
N MET A 1 -1.26 -6.66 12.79
CA MET A 1 -1.23 -8.00 12.14
C MET A 1 -1.44 -7.87 10.65
N ARG A 2 -0.93 -8.80 9.86
CA ARG A 2 -1.21 -8.89 8.42
C ARG A 2 -1.65 -10.30 8.03
N VAL A 3 -2.67 -10.39 7.17
CA VAL A 3 -3.11 -11.63 6.51
C VAL A 3 -2.71 -11.53 5.04
N LEU A 4 -2.02 -12.55 4.50
CA LEU A 4 -1.65 -12.62 3.07
C LEU A 4 -2.74 -13.31 2.25
N PRO A 5 -2.70 -13.23 0.90
CA PRO A 5 -3.69 -13.86 0.03
C PRO A 5 -3.88 -15.37 0.26
N SER A 6 -2.82 -16.07 0.67
CA SER A 6 -2.83 -17.50 1.02
C SER A 6 -3.40 -17.81 2.42
N GLY A 7 -3.76 -16.78 3.22
CA GLY A 7 -4.16 -16.94 4.62
C GLY A 7 -3.00 -16.95 5.63
N GLU A 8 -1.77 -16.83 5.16
CA GLU A 8 -0.61 -16.71 6.06
C GLU A 8 -0.73 -15.47 6.95
N LEU A 9 -0.36 -15.66 8.22
CA LEU A 9 -0.34 -14.59 9.21
C LEU A 9 1.08 -14.06 9.40
N ARG A 10 1.19 -12.74 9.42
CA ARG A 10 2.41 -12.00 9.67
C ARG A 10 2.18 -10.98 10.79
N TYR A 11 3.13 -10.79 11.69
CA TYR A 11 2.98 -9.81 12.76
C TYR A 11 3.20 -8.38 12.27
N CYS A 12 3.93 -8.18 11.16
CA CYS A 12 4.21 -6.88 10.59
C CYS A 12 4.00 -6.89 9.07
N ARG A 13 3.54 -5.76 8.50
CA ARG A 13 3.35 -5.60 7.05
C ARG A 13 4.66 -5.46 6.28
N TRP A 14 5.74 -5.03 6.94
CA TRP A 14 7.06 -4.80 6.37
C TRP A 14 8.00 -5.99 6.47
N MET A 15 7.51 -7.10 6.96
CA MET A 15 8.28 -8.31 7.20
C MET A 15 8.70 -8.97 5.89
N GLU A 16 10.00 -9.14 5.69
CA GLU A 16 10.54 -9.93 4.58
C GLU A 16 10.36 -11.42 4.84
N ASP A 17 9.83 -12.15 3.85
CA ASP A 17 9.51 -13.58 3.96
C ASP A 17 10.71 -14.44 4.36
N LYS A 18 11.92 -14.09 3.87
CA LYS A 18 13.14 -14.89 4.08
C LYS A 18 13.77 -14.75 5.46
N LYS A 19 13.45 -13.70 6.20
CA LYS A 19 14.09 -13.38 7.50
C LYS A 19 13.21 -13.70 8.71
N ASN A 20 12.02 -14.22 8.48
CA ASN A 20 11.08 -14.47 9.56
C ASN A 20 10.58 -15.92 9.59
N PRO A 21 10.99 -16.68 10.60
CA PRO A 21 10.59 -18.08 10.76
C PRO A 21 9.13 -18.26 11.26
N ILE A 22 8.51 -17.19 11.78
CA ILE A 22 7.18 -17.29 12.40
C ILE A 22 6.13 -17.02 11.33
N VAL A 23 5.59 -18.08 10.77
CA VAL A 23 4.50 -18.08 9.79
C VAL A 23 3.41 -19.00 10.30
N SER A 24 2.20 -18.46 10.46
CA SER A 24 1.00 -19.24 10.72
C SER A 24 -0.01 -19.01 9.61
N ASN A 25 -1.05 -19.84 9.51
CA ASN A 25 -2.06 -19.75 8.49
C ASN A 25 -3.46 -19.82 9.09
N LEU A 26 -4.35 -18.89 8.71
CA LEU A 26 -5.73 -18.84 9.18
C LEU A 26 -6.51 -20.14 8.99
N ASN A 27 -6.15 -20.94 8.00
CA ASN A 27 -6.84 -22.18 7.67
C ASN A 27 -6.31 -23.40 8.46
N GLN A 28 -5.09 -23.33 8.99
CA GLN A 28 -4.36 -24.47 9.52
C GLN A 28 -4.03 -24.40 11.02
N THR A 29 -4.00 -23.19 11.61
CA THR A 29 -3.49 -22.98 12.97
C THR A 29 -4.52 -22.29 13.83
N ASP A 30 -4.63 -22.71 15.08
CA ASP A 30 -5.32 -21.93 16.10
C ASP A 30 -4.59 -20.60 16.30
N PHE A 31 -5.26 -19.51 15.99
CA PHE A 31 -4.72 -18.15 16.09
C PHE A 31 -4.23 -17.85 17.52
N LEU A 32 -4.91 -18.37 18.52
CA LEU A 32 -4.53 -18.14 19.93
C LEU A 32 -3.15 -18.74 20.21
N THR A 33 -2.90 -19.96 19.75
CA THR A 33 -1.60 -20.62 19.88
C THR A 33 -0.51 -19.83 19.19
N PHE A 34 -0.76 -19.36 17.94
CA PHE A 34 0.17 -18.51 17.23
C PHE A 34 0.45 -17.20 17.99
N PHE A 35 -0.61 -16.49 18.39
CA PHE A 35 -0.47 -15.16 18.99
C PHE A 35 0.14 -15.22 20.40
N GLN A 36 -0.24 -16.18 21.21
CA GLN A 36 0.26 -16.32 22.59
C GLN A 36 1.61 -17.01 22.66
N LYS A 37 1.82 -18.14 21.98
CA LYS A 37 3.08 -18.91 22.10
C LYS A 37 4.16 -18.42 21.15
N GLU A 38 3.89 -18.37 19.86
CA GLU A 38 4.93 -18.07 18.87
C GLU A 38 5.30 -16.59 18.88
N MET A 39 4.31 -15.70 18.95
CA MET A 39 4.58 -14.27 19.02
C MET A 39 5.07 -13.80 20.40
N SER A 40 4.86 -14.55 21.49
CA SER A 40 5.41 -14.18 22.80
C SER A 40 6.93 -14.20 22.80
N LEU A 41 7.55 -15.19 22.15
CA LEU A 41 9.01 -15.26 22.00
C LEU A 41 9.56 -14.04 21.25
N LEU A 42 8.86 -13.59 20.20
CA LEU A 42 9.25 -12.40 19.47
C LEU A 42 9.13 -11.14 20.33
N ARG A 43 8.01 -11.00 21.06
CA ARG A 43 7.82 -9.89 22.00
C ARG A 43 8.87 -9.87 23.09
N LEU A 44 9.23 -11.04 23.63
CA LEU A 44 10.27 -11.16 24.65
C LEU A 44 11.62 -10.64 24.13
N LYS A 45 12.05 -11.06 22.93
CA LYS A 45 13.27 -10.53 22.29
C LYS A 45 13.24 -9.01 22.17
N MET A 46 12.11 -8.46 21.70
CA MET A 46 11.95 -7.00 21.59
C MET A 46 12.01 -6.30 22.94
N LEU A 47 11.42 -6.88 24.00
CA LEU A 47 11.46 -6.36 25.36
C LEU A 47 12.88 -6.38 25.96
N GLN A 48 13.71 -7.35 25.57
CA GLN A 48 15.11 -7.50 25.97
C GLN A 48 16.06 -6.63 25.14
N GLY A 49 15.54 -5.90 24.15
CA GLY A 49 16.35 -5.09 23.25
C GLY A 49 17.13 -5.91 22.22
N GLU A 50 16.81 -7.20 22.08
CA GLU A 50 17.48 -8.05 21.10
C GLU A 50 17.10 -7.65 19.66
N HIS A 51 18.07 -7.82 18.76
CA HIS A 51 17.86 -7.59 17.35
C HIS A 51 16.89 -8.59 16.75
N VAL A 52 15.86 -8.09 16.08
CA VAL A 52 14.88 -8.87 15.34
C VAL A 52 15.07 -8.64 13.84
N PRO A 53 15.58 -9.63 13.06
CA PRO A 53 15.95 -9.44 11.66
C PRO A 53 14.82 -8.91 10.76
N SER A 54 13.57 -9.23 11.06
CA SER A 54 12.41 -8.72 10.34
C SER A 54 12.11 -7.24 10.61
N CYS A 55 12.78 -6.62 11.58
CA CYS A 55 12.70 -5.19 11.87
C CYS A 55 13.79 -4.36 11.16
N ASP A 56 14.72 -5.00 10.43
CA ASP A 56 15.85 -4.34 9.76
C ASP A 56 15.44 -3.16 8.89
N GLN A 57 14.32 -3.27 8.19
CA GLN A 57 13.85 -2.17 7.32
C GLN A 57 13.51 -0.92 8.13
N CYS A 58 12.83 -1.08 9.28
CA CYS A 58 12.54 0.06 10.15
C CYS A 58 13.82 0.61 10.78
N ALA A 59 14.72 -0.26 11.26
CA ALA A 59 15.99 0.15 11.84
C ALA A 59 16.83 0.97 10.85
N LYS A 60 16.99 0.49 9.60
CA LYS A 60 17.70 1.23 8.54
C LYS A 60 17.06 2.59 8.21
N MET A 61 15.73 2.68 8.24
CA MET A 61 15.06 3.98 8.03
C MET A 61 15.40 4.96 9.15
N GLU A 62 15.38 4.50 10.40
CA GLU A 62 15.70 5.29 11.59
C GLU A 62 17.17 5.72 11.64
N GLU A 63 18.10 4.84 11.29
CA GLU A 63 19.53 5.14 11.14
C GLU A 63 19.80 6.27 10.12
N HIS A 64 18.96 6.36 9.07
CA HIS A 64 19.03 7.44 8.07
C HIS A 64 18.15 8.64 8.41
N GLY A 65 17.68 8.76 9.65
CA GLY A 65 16.84 9.87 10.12
C GLY A 65 15.45 9.94 9.48
N LYS A 66 14.98 8.81 8.90
CA LYS A 66 13.63 8.72 8.32
C LYS A 66 12.68 8.08 9.31
N ILE A 67 11.43 8.55 9.34
CA ILE A 67 10.41 7.97 10.20
C ILE A 67 10.01 6.59 9.67
N SER A 68 10.24 5.60 10.48
CA SER A 68 9.94 4.21 10.18
C SER A 68 8.47 3.85 10.32
N GLY A 69 8.10 2.64 9.87
CA GLY A 69 6.75 2.12 10.07
C GLY A 69 6.38 1.95 11.53
N ARG A 70 7.33 1.56 12.41
CA ARG A 70 7.07 1.42 13.85
C ARG A 70 6.92 2.78 14.53
N GLU A 71 7.74 3.76 14.19
CA GLU A 71 7.61 5.12 14.70
C GLU A 71 6.30 5.77 14.28
N LYS A 72 5.85 5.56 13.04
CA LYS A 72 4.52 5.99 12.58
C LYS A 72 3.39 5.41 13.44
N GLN A 73 3.51 4.15 13.90
CA GLN A 73 2.51 3.57 14.80
C GLN A 73 2.56 4.20 16.20
N LEU A 74 3.73 4.50 16.72
CA LEU A 74 3.88 5.20 18.01
C LEU A 74 3.24 6.60 17.95
N LEU A 75 3.54 7.36 16.90
CA LEU A 75 2.95 8.68 16.68
C LEU A 75 1.42 8.62 16.55
N LYS A 76 0.90 7.61 15.87
CA LYS A 76 -0.56 7.40 15.70
C LYS A 76 -1.29 7.20 17.03
N VAL A 77 -0.62 6.63 18.02
CA VAL A 77 -1.17 6.42 19.37
C VAL A 77 -0.75 7.51 20.36
N GLY A 78 -0.24 8.64 19.89
CA GLY A 78 0.07 9.83 20.69
C GLY A 78 1.44 9.80 21.38
N ILE A 79 2.30 8.80 21.10
CA ILE A 79 3.65 8.73 21.65
C ILE A 79 4.57 9.60 20.78
N LYS A 80 5.18 10.62 21.37
CA LYS A 80 6.04 11.60 20.68
C LYS A 80 7.50 11.15 20.73
N LEU A 81 8.14 11.02 19.56
CA LEU A 81 9.52 10.55 19.45
C LEU A 81 10.54 11.45 20.19
N ASN A 82 10.34 12.76 20.13
CA ASN A 82 11.19 13.76 20.82
C ASN A 82 10.95 13.81 22.34
N ASN A 83 9.94 13.13 22.85
CA ASN A 83 9.62 13.03 24.27
C ASN A 83 9.08 11.63 24.59
N PHE A 84 9.77 10.62 24.07
CA PHE A 84 9.32 9.23 24.06
C PHE A 84 9.01 8.71 25.46
N GLU A 85 9.96 8.80 26.39
CA GLU A 85 9.83 8.21 27.73
C GLU A 85 8.59 8.74 28.46
N LYS A 86 8.41 10.05 28.50
CA LYS A 86 7.28 10.70 29.18
C LYS A 86 5.95 10.33 28.51
N THR A 87 5.88 10.42 27.17
CA THR A 87 4.63 10.17 26.44
C THR A 87 4.29 8.68 26.40
N PHE A 88 5.28 7.80 26.40
CA PHE A 88 5.06 6.36 26.51
C PHE A 88 4.55 5.98 27.90
N LYS A 89 5.20 6.43 28.98
CA LYS A 89 4.74 6.16 30.37
C LYS A 89 3.34 6.68 30.66
N SER A 90 2.91 7.75 29.99
CA SER A 90 1.54 8.27 30.11
C SER A 90 0.53 7.64 29.13
N SER A 91 0.97 6.73 28.27
CA SER A 91 0.11 6.11 27.29
C SER A 91 -0.66 4.92 27.88
N THR A 92 -1.82 4.61 27.28
CA THR A 92 -2.61 3.41 27.62
C THR A 92 -1.90 2.10 27.29
N PHE A 93 -0.74 2.15 26.65
CA PHE A 93 0.06 0.98 26.30
C PHE A 93 1.13 0.64 27.33
N TYR A 94 1.44 1.57 28.25
CA TYR A 94 2.50 1.37 29.25
C TYR A 94 2.16 0.22 30.20
N ASP A 95 0.94 0.17 30.71
CA ASP A 95 0.49 -0.90 31.61
C ASP A 95 0.58 -2.28 30.95
N GLU A 96 0.24 -2.36 29.68
CA GLU A 96 0.31 -3.60 28.90
C GLU A 96 1.76 -4.00 28.58
N PHE A 97 2.62 -3.03 28.36
CA PHE A 97 4.06 -3.25 28.22
C PHE A 97 4.64 -3.83 29.50
N GLU A 98 4.30 -3.26 30.67
CA GLU A 98 4.74 -3.77 31.97
C GLU A 98 4.23 -5.19 32.25
N LYS A 99 2.95 -5.45 31.98
CA LYS A 99 2.37 -6.79 32.13
C LYS A 99 3.06 -7.79 31.22
N SER A 100 3.22 -7.47 29.93
CA SER A 100 3.89 -8.34 28.97
C SER A 100 5.36 -8.59 29.36
N SER A 101 6.04 -7.58 29.88
CA SER A 101 7.41 -7.69 30.37
C SER A 101 7.51 -8.67 31.55
N LYS A 102 6.62 -8.57 32.54
CA LYS A 102 6.54 -9.48 33.71
C LYS A 102 6.15 -10.92 33.34
N HIS A 103 5.40 -11.08 32.23
CA HIS A 103 4.90 -12.39 31.77
C HIS A 103 5.64 -12.92 30.53
N GLN A 104 6.94 -12.63 30.39
CA GLN A 104 7.81 -13.17 29.34
C GLN A 104 7.26 -13.02 27.92
N GLY A 105 6.76 -11.83 27.58
CA GLY A 105 6.20 -11.53 26.26
C GLY A 105 4.74 -11.95 26.05
N ASN A 106 4.11 -12.61 27.02
CA ASN A 106 2.69 -12.93 26.94
C ASN A 106 1.83 -11.68 27.11
N THR A 107 0.68 -11.67 26.47
CA THR A 107 -0.30 -10.57 26.54
C THR A 107 -1.72 -11.11 26.38
N GLU A 108 -2.66 -10.47 27.07
CA GLU A 108 -4.08 -10.72 26.89
C GLU A 108 -4.69 -9.84 25.79
N LEU A 109 -3.91 -8.87 25.29
CA LEU A 109 -4.36 -8.00 24.20
C LEU A 109 -4.44 -8.78 22.90
N TRP A 110 -5.54 -8.58 22.21
CA TRP A 110 -5.73 -9.00 20.83
C TRP A 110 -5.27 -7.91 19.86
N PRO A 111 -4.85 -8.27 18.64
CA PRO A 111 -4.50 -7.26 17.63
C PRO A 111 -5.65 -6.28 17.41
N GLN A 112 -5.33 -5.00 17.47
CA GLN A 112 -6.30 -3.92 17.29
C GLN A 112 -6.36 -3.46 15.83
N ASP A 113 -5.23 -3.55 15.13
CA ASP A 113 -5.07 -3.13 13.74
C ASP A 113 -4.70 -4.34 12.87
N TRP A 114 -5.43 -4.50 11.77
CA TRP A 114 -5.21 -5.56 10.80
C TRP A 114 -5.02 -5.00 9.40
N GLN A 115 -4.01 -5.51 8.69
CA GLN A 115 -3.90 -5.43 7.24
C GLN A 115 -4.33 -6.76 6.64
N ILE A 116 -5.28 -6.74 5.73
CA ILE A 116 -5.98 -7.93 5.25
C ILE A 116 -5.88 -7.97 3.74
N ASP A 117 -5.01 -8.84 3.22
CA ASP A 117 -4.96 -9.12 1.79
C ASP A 117 -6.06 -10.16 1.48
N LEU A 118 -7.14 -9.71 0.84
CA LEU A 118 -8.33 -10.53 0.56
C LEU A 118 -8.10 -11.61 -0.50
N GLY A 119 -7.00 -11.54 -1.21
CA GLY A 119 -6.68 -12.45 -2.30
C GLY A 119 -6.24 -11.70 -3.55
N ASN A 120 -6.33 -12.36 -4.70
CA ASN A 120 -5.86 -11.82 -5.97
C ASN A 120 -6.99 -11.55 -6.99
N HIS A 121 -8.26 -11.55 -6.58
CA HIS A 121 -9.36 -11.18 -7.47
C HIS A 121 -9.17 -9.76 -7.97
N CYS A 122 -8.81 -9.60 -9.24
CA CYS A 122 -8.54 -8.32 -9.87
C CYS A 122 -8.96 -8.32 -11.33
N ASN A 123 -9.58 -7.22 -11.75
CA ASN A 123 -9.96 -6.99 -13.14
C ASN A 123 -8.90 -6.25 -13.96
N SER A 124 -7.76 -5.89 -13.34
CA SER A 124 -6.63 -5.21 -13.99
C SER A 124 -5.39 -6.08 -14.06
N GLY A 125 -4.65 -6.00 -15.17
CA GLY A 125 -3.35 -6.62 -15.39
C GLY A 125 -2.26 -5.55 -15.42
N CYS A 126 -2.07 -4.79 -14.32
CA CYS A 126 -1.08 -3.73 -14.26
C CYS A 126 0.32 -4.25 -14.57
N VAL A 127 1.07 -3.58 -15.46
CA VAL A 127 2.37 -4.05 -15.95
C VAL A 127 3.46 -4.15 -14.88
N PHE A 128 3.28 -3.46 -13.76
CA PHE A 128 4.19 -3.47 -12.60
C PHE A 128 3.67 -4.26 -11.40
N CYS A 129 2.55 -5.00 -11.58
CA CYS A 129 1.97 -5.81 -10.52
C CYS A 129 2.56 -7.23 -10.51
N SER A 130 2.20 -8.00 -9.49
CA SER A 130 2.56 -9.40 -9.37
C SER A 130 1.34 -10.32 -9.59
N PRO A 131 1.52 -11.49 -10.22
CA PRO A 131 0.50 -12.54 -10.31
C PRO A 131 -0.12 -12.91 -8.96
N LYS A 132 0.64 -12.80 -7.88
CA LYS A 132 0.17 -13.04 -6.51
C LYS A 132 -1.00 -12.11 -6.11
N TYR A 133 -1.07 -10.92 -6.71
CA TYR A 133 -2.05 -9.88 -6.38
C TYR A 133 -3.01 -9.54 -7.52
N SER A 134 -2.95 -10.26 -8.67
CA SER A 134 -3.89 -10.07 -9.77
C SER A 134 -4.16 -11.38 -10.48
N SER A 135 -5.37 -11.90 -10.35
CA SER A 135 -5.83 -13.10 -11.05
C SER A 135 -5.82 -12.91 -12.57
N LYS A 136 -6.15 -11.69 -13.06
CA LYS A 136 -6.06 -11.35 -14.48
C LYS A 136 -4.63 -11.48 -14.98
N LEU A 137 -3.68 -10.87 -14.25
CA LEU A 137 -2.27 -10.94 -14.61
C LEU A 137 -1.71 -12.36 -14.48
N ALA A 138 -2.12 -13.10 -13.45
CA ALA A 138 -1.71 -14.49 -13.26
C ALA A 138 -2.11 -15.38 -14.45
N ASN A 139 -3.37 -15.28 -14.91
CA ASN A 139 -3.85 -16.00 -16.06
C ASN A 139 -3.13 -15.60 -17.35
N GLU A 140 -2.87 -14.31 -17.55
CA GLU A 140 -2.10 -13.80 -18.67
C GLU A 140 -0.68 -14.34 -18.66
N PHE A 141 0.03 -14.24 -17.52
CA PHE A 141 1.42 -14.71 -17.38
C PHE A 141 1.56 -16.21 -17.64
N LYS A 142 0.60 -17.01 -17.17
CA LYS A 142 0.57 -18.44 -17.48
C LYS A 142 0.40 -18.67 -18.98
N LYS A 143 -0.51 -17.93 -19.63
CA LYS A 143 -0.78 -18.05 -21.07
C LYS A 143 0.44 -17.70 -21.94
N ILE A 144 1.23 -16.68 -21.53
CA ILE A 144 2.41 -16.23 -22.29
C ILE A 144 3.74 -16.81 -21.77
N GLY A 145 3.67 -17.81 -20.89
CA GLY A 145 4.85 -18.54 -20.39
C GLY A 145 5.80 -17.71 -19.51
N LEU A 146 5.25 -16.77 -18.73
CA LEU A 146 6.01 -16.03 -17.71
C LEU A 146 5.96 -16.67 -16.33
N ILE A 147 4.98 -17.54 -16.10
CA ILE A 147 4.89 -18.41 -14.91
C ILE A 147 4.43 -19.80 -15.34
N GLU A 148 4.89 -20.81 -14.64
CA GLU A 148 4.51 -22.21 -14.86
C GLU A 148 3.20 -22.56 -14.16
N GLU A 149 3.01 -22.04 -12.93
CA GLU A 149 1.84 -22.35 -12.11
C GLU A 149 1.11 -21.07 -11.66
N LEU A 150 -0.20 -21.20 -11.48
CA LEU A 150 -1.00 -20.11 -10.91
C LEU A 150 -0.72 -19.98 -9.41
N PRO A 151 -0.86 -18.78 -8.84
CA PRO A 151 -0.79 -18.58 -7.40
C PRO A 151 -1.75 -19.50 -6.64
N PRO A 152 -1.46 -19.86 -5.39
CA PRO A 152 -2.37 -20.62 -4.53
C PRO A 152 -3.75 -19.98 -4.43
N ARG A 153 -4.75 -20.79 -4.08
CA ARG A 153 -6.11 -20.32 -3.79
C ARG A 153 -6.09 -19.24 -2.69
N ASN A 154 -7.00 -18.29 -2.82
CA ASN A 154 -7.18 -17.27 -1.78
C ASN A 154 -7.88 -17.88 -0.56
N TRP A 155 -7.48 -17.46 0.63
CA TRP A 155 -8.17 -17.86 1.86
C TRP A 155 -9.65 -17.42 1.89
N THR A 156 -9.98 -16.37 1.16
CA THR A 156 -11.35 -15.83 1.06
C THR A 156 -12.26 -16.60 0.11
N ASP A 157 -11.73 -17.53 -0.67
CA ASP A 157 -12.54 -18.38 -1.56
C ASP A 157 -13.38 -19.41 -0.76
N GLU A 158 -13.03 -19.62 0.53
CA GLU A 158 -13.77 -20.46 1.45
C GLU A 158 -14.61 -19.60 2.42
N GLU A 159 -15.93 -19.71 2.35
CA GLU A 159 -16.83 -18.98 3.23
C GLU A 159 -16.58 -19.27 4.72
N ALA A 160 -16.27 -20.51 5.05
CA ALA A 160 -15.93 -20.92 6.40
C ALA A 160 -14.70 -20.18 6.95
N ALA A 161 -13.69 -19.92 6.11
CA ALA A 161 -12.51 -19.15 6.50
C ALA A 161 -12.86 -17.67 6.78
N VAL A 162 -13.71 -17.09 5.94
CA VAL A 162 -14.22 -15.71 6.15
C VAL A 162 -15.00 -15.63 7.47
N ASN A 163 -15.85 -16.59 7.75
CA ASN A 163 -16.63 -16.63 8.99
C ASN A 163 -15.70 -16.75 10.21
N ARG A 164 -14.74 -17.70 10.19
CA ARG A 164 -13.73 -17.85 11.26
C ARG A 164 -12.97 -16.55 11.49
N PHE A 165 -12.58 -15.86 10.42
CA PHE A 165 -11.85 -14.60 10.53
C PHE A 165 -12.70 -13.50 11.20
N VAL A 166 -13.97 -13.36 10.84
CA VAL A 166 -14.87 -12.39 11.50
C VAL A 166 -15.07 -12.74 12.97
N GLU A 167 -15.23 -14.03 13.32
CA GLU A 167 -15.28 -14.47 14.72
C GLU A 167 -13.99 -14.12 15.47
N LEU A 168 -12.83 -14.30 14.84
CA LEU A 168 -11.55 -13.91 15.38
C LEU A 168 -11.48 -12.41 15.70
N LEU A 169 -11.91 -11.57 14.75
CA LEU A 169 -11.96 -10.11 14.93
C LEU A 169 -12.89 -9.71 16.08
N SER A 170 -14.03 -10.40 16.24
CA SER A 170 -15.00 -10.09 17.28
C SER A 170 -14.51 -10.33 18.71
N ARG A 171 -13.46 -11.14 18.87
CA ARG A 171 -12.81 -11.35 20.17
C ARG A 171 -11.97 -10.16 20.63
N SER A 172 -11.58 -9.26 19.75
CA SER A 172 -10.78 -8.09 20.09
C SER A 172 -11.65 -6.98 20.66
N LYS A 173 -11.65 -6.80 21.99
CA LYS A 173 -12.38 -5.72 22.67
C LYS A 173 -11.92 -4.32 22.27
N LYS A 174 -10.72 -4.17 21.69
CA LYS A 174 -10.13 -2.90 21.29
C LYS A 174 -9.86 -2.85 19.77
N LEU A 175 -10.60 -3.65 18.96
CA LEU A 175 -10.49 -3.59 17.50
C LEU A 175 -10.76 -2.17 17.02
N SER A 176 -9.82 -1.60 16.27
CA SER A 176 -9.87 -0.17 15.91
C SER A 176 -9.77 0.07 14.40
N TYR A 177 -8.97 -0.73 13.68
CA TYR A 177 -8.69 -0.47 12.28
C TYR A 177 -8.52 -1.75 11.47
N LEU A 178 -9.24 -1.83 10.35
CA LEU A 178 -9.12 -2.90 9.37
C LEU A 178 -8.75 -2.31 8.01
N HIS A 179 -7.59 -2.68 7.48
CA HIS A 179 -7.11 -2.22 6.18
C HIS A 179 -7.15 -3.35 5.15
N PHE A 180 -8.06 -3.23 4.19
CA PHE A 180 -8.27 -4.24 3.14
C PHE A 180 -7.44 -3.94 1.90
N LEU A 181 -6.73 -4.95 1.44
CA LEU A 181 -5.87 -4.96 0.27
C LEU A 181 -6.09 -6.26 -0.52
N GLY A 182 -5.28 -6.43 -1.57
CA GLY A 182 -5.28 -7.62 -2.43
C GLY A 182 -6.16 -7.42 -3.66
N GLY A 183 -5.71 -7.82 -4.83
CA GLY A 183 -6.43 -7.66 -6.08
C GLY A 183 -7.10 -6.29 -6.26
N GLU A 184 -8.40 -6.32 -6.54
CA GLU A 184 -9.28 -5.15 -6.44
C GLU A 184 -10.31 -5.37 -5.33
N THR A 185 -10.25 -4.56 -4.30
CA THR A 185 -11.05 -4.74 -3.09
C THR A 185 -12.55 -4.69 -3.35
N ILE A 186 -13.01 -3.76 -4.19
CA ILE A 186 -14.45 -3.54 -4.47
C ILE A 186 -15.09 -4.76 -5.15
N ILE A 187 -14.38 -5.45 -6.02
CA ILE A 187 -14.93 -6.62 -6.73
C ILE A 187 -14.74 -7.93 -5.97
N THR A 188 -14.01 -7.93 -4.86
CA THR A 188 -13.76 -9.13 -4.07
C THR A 188 -14.95 -9.45 -3.18
N PRO A 189 -15.70 -10.57 -3.40
CA PRO A 189 -16.96 -10.84 -2.69
C PRO A 189 -16.81 -10.89 -1.17
N ALA A 190 -15.65 -11.33 -0.68
CA ALA A 190 -15.36 -11.40 0.74
C ALA A 190 -15.34 -10.02 1.41
N PHE A 191 -14.97 -8.95 0.70
CA PHE A 191 -14.98 -7.60 1.25
C PHE A 191 -16.38 -7.22 1.73
N LYS A 192 -17.37 -7.32 0.84
CA LYS A 192 -18.77 -7.01 1.16
C LYS A 192 -19.31 -7.92 2.28
N LYS A 193 -19.00 -9.22 2.23
CA LYS A 193 -19.43 -10.18 3.27
C LYS A 193 -18.87 -9.81 4.65
N ILE A 194 -17.58 -9.45 4.72
CA ILE A 194 -16.94 -9.04 5.98
C ILE A 194 -17.58 -7.76 6.52
N LEU A 195 -17.82 -6.75 5.66
CA LEU A 195 -18.47 -5.50 6.08
C LEU A 195 -19.85 -5.79 6.70
N ILE A 196 -20.70 -6.59 6.04
CA ILE A 196 -22.03 -6.95 6.55
C ILE A 196 -21.92 -7.64 7.90
N LYS A 197 -21.08 -8.67 8.03
CA LYS A 197 -20.94 -9.44 9.26
C LYS A 197 -20.41 -8.62 10.44
N LEU A 198 -19.54 -7.64 10.19
CA LEU A 198 -19.04 -6.72 11.22
C LEU A 198 -20.15 -5.76 11.68
N ILE A 199 -21.03 -5.34 10.77
CA ILE A 199 -22.22 -4.52 11.11
C ILE A 199 -23.21 -5.34 11.94
N GLU A 200 -23.52 -6.58 11.53
CA GLU A 200 -24.38 -7.50 12.27
C GLU A 200 -23.90 -7.75 13.71
N LYS A 201 -22.58 -7.76 13.92
CA LYS A 201 -21.95 -7.88 15.25
C LYS A 201 -21.82 -6.55 16.00
N GLY A 202 -22.27 -5.44 15.45
CA GLY A 202 -22.19 -4.11 16.07
C GLY A 202 -20.77 -3.55 16.19
N LEU A 203 -19.78 -4.11 15.45
CA LEU A 203 -18.38 -3.68 15.53
C LEU A 203 -18.11 -2.42 14.71
N ASN A 204 -18.95 -2.11 13.73
CA ASN A 204 -18.76 -0.98 12.80
C ASN A 204 -18.66 0.39 13.49
N LYS A 205 -19.30 0.58 14.64
CA LYS A 205 -19.30 1.85 15.36
C LYS A 205 -17.93 2.25 15.94
N ASN A 206 -17.08 1.26 16.20
CA ASN A 206 -15.77 1.46 16.82
C ASN A 206 -14.61 1.22 15.85
N VAL A 207 -14.89 0.63 14.69
CA VAL A 207 -13.88 0.21 13.72
C VAL A 207 -13.83 1.16 12.55
N SER A 208 -12.63 1.64 12.23
CA SER A 208 -12.34 2.37 10.99
C SER A 208 -11.95 1.39 9.88
N ILE A 209 -12.43 1.62 8.67
CA ILE A 209 -12.14 0.80 7.49
C ILE A 209 -11.13 1.53 6.59
N GLY A 210 -10.00 0.89 6.30
CA GLY A 210 -9.13 1.28 5.22
C GLY A 210 -9.29 0.32 4.04
N PHE A 211 -9.25 0.82 2.82
CA PHE A 211 -9.15 -0.02 1.64
C PHE A 211 -8.50 0.70 0.46
N THR A 212 -8.08 -0.08 -0.54
CA THR A 212 -7.47 0.44 -1.75
C THR A 212 -8.26 -0.03 -2.96
N THR A 213 -8.51 0.89 -3.91
CA THR A 213 -9.19 0.57 -5.18
C THR A 213 -8.37 1.04 -6.38
N ASN A 214 -8.49 0.30 -7.49
CA ASN A 214 -7.91 0.66 -8.79
C ASN A 214 -8.78 1.63 -9.60
N LEU A 215 -9.88 2.13 -9.01
CA LEU A 215 -10.78 3.12 -9.61
C LEU A 215 -11.48 2.64 -10.90
N THR A 216 -11.69 1.33 -11.07
CA THR A 216 -12.35 0.79 -12.27
C THR A 216 -13.81 0.41 -12.04
N VAL A 217 -14.24 0.28 -10.78
CA VAL A 217 -15.58 -0.14 -10.39
C VAL A 217 -16.13 0.78 -9.30
N TRP A 218 -17.42 1.09 -9.42
CA TRP A 218 -18.22 1.73 -8.40
C TRP A 218 -19.35 0.79 -7.98
N ASP A 219 -19.58 0.58 -6.70
CA ASP A 219 -20.65 -0.27 -6.17
C ASP A 219 -21.41 0.48 -5.05
N ASP A 220 -22.62 0.93 -5.36
CA ASP A 220 -23.46 1.68 -4.42
C ASP A 220 -23.76 0.88 -3.15
N SER A 221 -23.87 -0.43 -3.25
CA SER A 221 -24.17 -1.28 -2.10
C SER A 221 -23.00 -1.34 -1.11
N ILE A 222 -21.75 -1.30 -1.61
CA ILE A 222 -20.56 -1.20 -0.76
C ILE A 222 -20.45 0.19 -0.16
N VAL A 223 -20.77 1.24 -0.93
CA VAL A 223 -20.78 2.63 -0.44
C VAL A 223 -21.74 2.77 0.74
N GLU A 224 -22.96 2.23 0.65
CA GLU A 224 -23.94 2.31 1.73
C GLU A 224 -23.51 1.52 3.00
N LEU A 225 -22.77 0.42 2.83
CA LEU A 225 -22.17 -0.28 3.96
C LEU A 225 -21.05 0.55 4.61
N LEU A 226 -20.17 1.14 3.80
CA LEU A 226 -19.05 1.95 4.29
C LEU A 226 -19.50 3.17 5.10
N LYS A 227 -20.61 3.82 4.72
CA LYS A 227 -21.19 4.96 5.46
C LYS A 227 -21.60 4.61 6.90
N GLN A 228 -21.76 3.33 7.23
CA GLN A 228 -22.15 2.89 8.56
C GLN A 228 -20.96 2.72 9.52
N TYR A 229 -19.73 2.83 9.03
CA TYR A 229 -18.52 2.67 9.84
C TYR A 229 -18.08 3.98 10.48
N LYS A 230 -17.30 3.86 11.55
CA LYS A 230 -16.77 4.99 12.31
C LYS A 230 -16.00 5.98 11.42
N GLU A 231 -15.19 5.45 10.51
CA GLU A 231 -14.36 6.22 9.60
C GLU A 231 -13.93 5.35 8.42
N VAL A 232 -13.71 5.97 7.27
CA VAL A 232 -13.17 5.31 6.08
C VAL A 232 -11.89 6.00 5.62
N ASN A 233 -10.84 5.19 5.35
CA ASN A 233 -9.57 5.60 4.77
C ASN A 233 -9.44 4.99 3.37
N LEU A 234 -9.65 5.79 2.35
CA LEU A 234 -9.63 5.33 0.96
C LEU A 234 -8.28 5.63 0.29
N GLY A 235 -7.62 4.59 -0.19
CA GLY A 235 -6.46 4.66 -1.07
C GLY A 235 -6.88 4.52 -2.53
N MET A 236 -6.58 5.50 -3.35
CA MET A 236 -6.90 5.54 -4.78
C MET A 236 -5.64 5.27 -5.60
N SER A 237 -5.58 4.08 -6.22
CA SER A 237 -4.38 3.62 -6.94
C SER A 237 -4.34 4.17 -8.36
N ILE A 238 -3.43 5.10 -8.61
CA ILE A 238 -3.22 5.71 -9.92
C ILE A 238 -1.79 6.29 -9.99
N GLU A 239 -1.12 6.18 -11.15
CA GLU A 239 0.25 6.67 -11.28
C GLU A 239 0.33 8.08 -11.87
N CYS A 240 -0.62 8.46 -12.71
CA CYS A 240 -0.72 9.79 -13.33
C CYS A 240 -2.08 9.97 -14.01
N LEU A 241 -2.47 11.21 -14.27
CA LEU A 241 -3.69 11.55 -15.04
C LEU A 241 -3.37 11.72 -16.53
N HIS A 242 -2.53 10.84 -17.09
CA HIS A 242 -2.09 10.82 -18.48
C HIS A 242 -2.50 9.50 -19.16
N PRO A 243 -2.73 9.45 -20.49
CA PRO A 243 -3.10 8.23 -21.22
C PRO A 243 -2.16 7.04 -21.01
N ILE A 244 -0.88 7.25 -20.67
CA ILE A 244 0.05 6.18 -20.29
C ILE A 244 -0.51 5.29 -19.17
N ASN A 245 -1.38 5.83 -18.31
CA ASN A 245 -2.03 5.05 -17.27
C ASN A 245 -2.89 3.90 -17.84
N ASN A 246 -3.43 4.04 -19.05
CA ASN A 246 -4.20 2.98 -19.73
C ASN A 246 -3.31 1.77 -20.05
N TYR A 247 -2.07 2.02 -20.46
CA TYR A 247 -1.09 0.97 -20.68
C TYR A 247 -0.62 0.33 -19.36
N LEU A 248 -0.25 1.16 -18.39
CA LEU A 248 0.28 0.71 -17.11
C LEU A 248 -0.75 -0.10 -16.30
N ARG A 249 -2.02 0.30 -16.35
CA ARG A 249 -3.14 -0.34 -15.62
C ARG A 249 -4.16 -1.01 -16.55
N TRP A 250 -3.63 -1.66 -17.59
CA TRP A 250 -4.46 -2.38 -18.57
C TRP A 250 -5.49 -3.31 -17.90
N PRO A 251 -6.78 -3.38 -18.38
CA PRO A 251 -7.34 -2.67 -19.54
C PRO A 251 -8.11 -1.38 -19.16
N SER A 252 -7.77 -0.72 -18.06
CA SER A 252 -8.47 0.49 -17.63
C SER A 252 -8.38 1.60 -18.68
N LYS A 253 -9.35 2.53 -18.63
CA LYS A 253 -9.38 3.74 -19.45
C LYS A 253 -9.37 4.95 -18.53
N ILE A 254 -8.44 5.86 -18.73
CA ILE A 254 -8.22 6.99 -17.81
C ILE A 254 -9.48 7.87 -17.68
N GLU A 255 -10.29 7.97 -18.71
CA GLU A 255 -11.55 8.73 -18.70
C GLU A 255 -12.53 8.13 -17.68
N LYS A 256 -12.69 6.79 -17.69
CA LYS A 256 -13.53 6.05 -16.72
C LYS A 256 -12.96 6.09 -15.32
N VAL A 257 -11.64 6.01 -15.20
CA VAL A 257 -10.94 6.12 -13.92
C VAL A 257 -11.20 7.51 -13.32
N LYS A 258 -11.15 8.58 -14.11
CA LYS A 258 -11.46 9.96 -13.65
C LYS A 258 -12.91 10.11 -13.17
N GLU A 259 -13.89 9.55 -13.88
CA GLU A 259 -15.30 9.56 -13.46
C GLU A 259 -15.48 8.94 -12.07
N ILE A 260 -14.85 7.79 -11.80
CA ILE A 260 -14.95 7.09 -10.51
C ILE A 260 -14.12 7.81 -9.44
N LEU A 261 -12.96 8.33 -9.81
CA LEU A 261 -12.12 9.16 -8.94
C LEU A 261 -12.90 10.34 -8.38
N GLU A 262 -13.58 11.09 -9.24
CA GLU A 262 -14.39 12.25 -8.84
C GLU A 262 -15.53 11.89 -7.90
N LYS A 263 -16.22 10.77 -8.15
CA LYS A 263 -17.25 10.24 -7.24
C LYS A 263 -16.67 9.95 -5.85
N TRP A 264 -15.51 9.28 -5.77
CA TRP A 264 -14.88 8.98 -4.49
C TRP A 264 -14.41 10.23 -3.75
N ILE A 265 -13.86 11.23 -4.46
CA ILE A 265 -13.45 12.50 -3.86
C ILE A 265 -14.67 13.25 -3.31
N GLN A 266 -15.73 13.36 -4.10
CA GLN A 266 -16.96 14.02 -3.67
C GLN A 266 -17.57 13.34 -2.44
N LEU A 267 -17.72 12.02 -2.47
CA LEU A 267 -18.23 11.24 -1.35
C LEU A 267 -17.33 11.38 -0.12
N GLY A 268 -16.02 11.26 -0.30
CA GLY A 268 -15.07 11.37 0.81
C GLY A 268 -15.11 12.72 1.51
N LYS A 269 -15.27 13.80 0.74
CA LYS A 269 -15.48 15.15 1.31
C LYS A 269 -16.82 15.27 2.06
N GLN A 270 -17.91 14.75 1.48
CA GLN A 270 -19.23 14.76 2.11
C GLN A 270 -19.27 13.98 3.43
N GLN A 271 -18.58 12.84 3.50
CA GLN A 271 -18.53 11.95 4.66
C GLN A 271 -17.36 12.25 5.60
N ASN A 272 -16.54 13.27 5.31
CA ASN A 272 -15.32 13.56 6.03
C ASN A 272 -14.37 12.34 6.15
N TRP A 273 -14.29 11.53 5.09
CA TRP A 273 -13.37 10.40 5.00
C TRP A 273 -11.95 10.86 4.71
N LEU A 274 -10.96 10.06 5.09
CA LEU A 274 -9.59 10.27 4.67
C LEU A 274 -9.40 9.65 3.27
N ILE A 275 -9.16 10.51 2.28
CA ILE A 275 -8.93 10.07 0.89
C ILE A 275 -7.54 10.47 0.43
N GLN A 276 -6.86 9.54 -0.21
CA GLN A 276 -5.49 9.78 -0.66
C GLN A 276 -5.14 8.98 -1.91
N PHE A 277 -4.30 9.55 -2.74
CA PHE A 277 -3.69 8.82 -3.84
C PHE A 277 -2.63 7.86 -3.36
N ARG A 278 -2.57 6.67 -3.99
CA ARG A 278 -1.51 5.68 -3.85
C ARG A 278 -0.79 5.58 -5.18
N ILE A 279 0.38 6.17 -5.23
CA ILE A 279 1.17 6.31 -6.44
C ILE A 279 2.36 5.36 -6.33
N THR A 280 2.61 4.55 -7.37
CA THR A 280 3.82 3.73 -7.49
C THR A 280 4.49 4.09 -8.82
N PRO A 281 5.31 5.14 -8.86
CA PRO A 281 5.92 5.59 -10.10
C PRO A 281 6.79 4.52 -10.72
N THR A 282 6.67 4.41 -12.03
CA THR A 282 7.46 3.53 -12.88
C THR A 282 8.33 4.36 -13.82
N ILE A 283 9.22 3.69 -14.54
CA ILE A 283 10.01 4.28 -15.62
C ILE A 283 9.15 5.11 -16.59
N PHE A 284 7.90 4.71 -16.85
CA PHE A 284 7.02 5.39 -17.83
C PHE A 284 6.09 6.43 -17.21
N SER A 285 5.74 6.32 -15.93
CA SER A 285 4.80 7.26 -15.31
C SER A 285 5.47 8.45 -14.62
N ILE A 286 6.74 8.35 -14.29
CA ILE A 286 7.43 9.38 -13.51
C ILE A 286 7.48 10.73 -14.25
N ALA A 287 7.61 10.74 -15.56
CA ALA A 287 7.57 11.97 -16.36
C ALA A 287 6.21 12.69 -16.27
N HIS A 288 5.14 11.96 -15.96
CA HIS A 288 3.79 12.48 -15.87
C HIS A 288 3.25 12.61 -14.44
N ILE A 289 4.07 12.35 -13.41
CA ILE A 289 3.64 12.35 -12.01
C ILE A 289 3.07 13.71 -11.57
N LYS A 290 3.57 14.79 -12.15
CA LYS A 290 3.09 16.14 -11.90
C LYS A 290 1.58 16.28 -12.11
N THR A 291 1.00 15.55 -13.07
CA THR A 291 -0.45 15.63 -13.35
C THR A 291 -1.31 15.21 -12.16
N ILE A 292 -0.86 14.19 -11.39
CA ILE A 292 -1.58 13.76 -10.20
C ILE A 292 -1.28 14.67 -9.00
N TYR A 293 -0.06 15.20 -8.90
CA TYR A 293 0.27 16.17 -7.85
C TYR A 293 -0.47 17.49 -8.00
N ASP A 294 -0.57 18.03 -9.23
CA ASP A 294 -1.40 19.22 -9.50
C ASP A 294 -2.85 19.00 -9.10
N TYR A 295 -3.39 17.82 -9.44
CA TYR A 295 -4.76 17.45 -9.07
C TYR A 295 -4.92 17.36 -7.56
N ALA A 296 -4.01 16.61 -6.89
CA ALA A 296 -4.01 16.45 -5.44
C ALA A 296 -3.93 17.79 -4.69
N TYR A 297 -3.04 18.67 -5.14
CA TYR A 297 -2.84 20.00 -4.57
C TYR A 297 -4.06 20.91 -4.77
N THR A 298 -4.69 20.84 -5.95
CA THR A 298 -5.86 21.67 -6.29
C THR A 298 -7.11 21.24 -5.50
N TYR A 299 -7.29 19.95 -5.32
CA TYR A 299 -8.49 19.41 -4.69
C TYR A 299 -8.31 18.98 -3.22
N ASP A 300 -7.17 19.30 -2.60
CA ASP A 300 -6.84 18.94 -1.21
C ASP A 300 -6.97 17.43 -0.93
N VAL A 301 -6.57 16.62 -1.91
CA VAL A 301 -6.56 15.16 -1.78
C VAL A 301 -5.17 14.72 -1.31
N GLY A 302 -5.11 13.91 -0.27
CA GLY A 302 -3.85 13.41 0.25
C GLY A 302 -3.08 12.56 -0.77
N VAL A 303 -1.77 12.41 -0.56
CA VAL A 303 -0.95 11.38 -1.22
C VAL A 303 -0.37 10.48 -0.16
N GLU A 304 -0.27 9.18 -0.42
CA GLU A 304 0.46 8.29 0.48
C GLU A 304 1.95 8.50 0.28
N SER A 305 2.70 8.52 1.37
CA SER A 305 4.14 8.78 1.33
C SER A 305 4.87 7.86 0.35
N CYS A 306 5.84 8.43 -0.28
CA CYS A 306 6.74 7.93 -1.31
C CYS A 306 6.84 6.40 -1.39
N ASN A 307 6.28 5.83 -2.44
CA ASN A 307 6.31 4.40 -2.68
C ASN A 307 7.21 4.10 -3.89
N PHE A 308 8.37 3.51 -3.61
CA PHE A 308 9.33 3.14 -4.65
C PHE A 308 9.08 1.70 -5.09
N LEU A 309 8.91 1.51 -6.40
CA LEU A 309 8.75 0.19 -6.99
C LEU A 309 9.96 -0.71 -6.68
N GLN A 310 9.72 -1.85 -6.04
CA GLN A 310 10.75 -2.83 -5.74
C GLN A 310 10.85 -3.89 -6.83
N ASN A 311 9.72 -4.41 -7.28
CA ASN A 311 9.61 -5.42 -8.32
C ASN A 311 8.42 -5.12 -9.24
N PRO A 312 8.56 -5.35 -10.54
CA PRO A 312 9.78 -5.80 -11.23
C PRO A 312 10.84 -4.67 -11.28
N SER A 313 12.12 -5.04 -11.03
CA SER A 313 13.22 -4.07 -10.90
C SER A 313 13.47 -3.27 -12.18
N PHE A 314 13.31 -3.90 -13.35
CA PHE A 314 13.47 -3.26 -14.65
C PHE A 314 12.43 -2.18 -14.97
N MET A 315 11.39 -2.02 -14.13
CA MET A 315 10.42 -0.92 -14.26
C MET A 315 10.66 0.23 -13.26
N ARG A 316 11.72 0.16 -12.46
CA ARG A 316 12.08 1.24 -11.54
C ARG A 316 12.47 2.50 -12.30
N MET A 317 12.28 3.64 -11.68
CA MET A 317 12.72 4.94 -12.22
C MET A 317 14.24 5.05 -12.41
N SER A 318 15.01 4.32 -11.60
CA SER A 318 16.47 4.21 -11.69
C SER A 318 16.99 3.58 -12.99
N VAL A 319 16.12 2.87 -13.72
CA VAL A 319 16.43 2.31 -15.05
C VAL A 319 16.49 3.38 -16.14
N LEU A 320 15.87 4.56 -15.92
CA LEU A 320 16.01 5.69 -16.84
C LEU A 320 17.45 6.20 -16.88
N PRO A 321 17.99 6.52 -18.07
CA PRO A 321 19.28 7.21 -18.20
C PRO A 321 19.35 8.47 -17.32
N ILE A 322 20.54 8.74 -16.79
CA ILE A 322 20.78 9.81 -15.81
C ILE A 322 20.32 11.18 -16.30
N ASP A 323 20.51 11.46 -17.60
CA ASP A 323 20.12 12.76 -18.17
C ASP A 323 18.59 12.92 -18.20
N ILE A 324 17.85 11.87 -18.53
CA ILE A 324 16.41 11.87 -18.51
C ILE A 324 15.92 12.05 -17.06
N ARG A 325 16.51 11.31 -16.10
CA ARG A 325 16.17 11.45 -14.67
C ARG A 325 16.38 12.89 -14.19
N LYS A 326 17.51 13.50 -14.52
CA LYS A 326 17.83 14.90 -14.16
C LYS A 326 16.83 15.90 -14.74
N ASN A 327 16.42 15.70 -15.99
CA ASN A 327 15.41 16.56 -16.61
C ASN A 327 14.06 16.45 -15.91
N ILE A 328 13.58 15.25 -15.65
CA ILE A 328 12.32 15.02 -14.90
C ILE A 328 12.41 15.61 -13.49
N ALA A 329 13.54 15.40 -12.79
CA ALA A 329 13.78 15.98 -11.47
C ALA A 329 13.72 17.52 -11.50
N LYS A 330 14.35 18.15 -12.50
CA LYS A 330 14.33 19.61 -12.69
C LYS A 330 12.93 20.14 -12.91
N GLU A 331 12.13 19.48 -13.73
CA GLU A 331 10.73 19.88 -13.97
C GLU A 331 9.88 19.74 -12.70
N LEU A 332 10.03 18.65 -11.97
CA LEU A 332 9.31 18.42 -10.72
C LEU A 332 9.75 19.41 -9.63
N GLN A 333 11.06 19.68 -9.52
CA GLN A 333 11.61 20.69 -8.60
C GLN A 333 11.06 22.10 -8.94
N HIS A 334 11.00 22.45 -10.22
CA HIS A 334 10.45 23.73 -10.64
C HIS A 334 8.96 23.85 -10.25
N TRP A 335 8.21 22.76 -10.42
CA TRP A 335 6.81 22.71 -10.00
C TRP A 335 6.68 22.91 -8.47
N VAL A 336 7.48 22.21 -7.65
CA VAL A 336 7.48 22.38 -6.19
C VAL A 336 7.81 23.84 -5.82
N ASN A 337 8.84 24.41 -6.43
CA ASN A 337 9.27 25.79 -6.14
C ASN A 337 8.22 26.85 -6.56
N SER A 338 7.34 26.52 -7.51
CA SER A 338 6.22 27.40 -7.91
C SER A 338 5.10 27.44 -6.87
N LYS A 339 5.11 26.56 -5.88
CA LYS A 339 4.13 26.47 -4.79
C LYS A 339 4.73 27.03 -3.50
N LYS A 340 3.86 27.59 -2.65
CA LYS A 340 4.30 28.13 -1.35
C LYS A 340 4.25 27.04 -0.28
N LEU A 341 5.38 26.71 0.30
CA LEU A 341 5.45 25.88 1.51
C LEU A 341 5.01 26.71 2.71
N LEU A 342 4.02 26.26 3.46
CA LEU A 342 3.44 26.99 4.59
C LEU A 342 4.03 26.57 5.93
N PHE A 343 4.45 25.32 6.07
CA PHE A 343 4.99 24.76 7.30
C PHE A 343 6.37 24.16 7.07
N ALA A 344 7.28 24.40 7.99
CA ALA A 344 8.56 23.70 8.00
C ALA A 344 8.36 22.21 8.31
N LYS A 345 9.23 21.35 7.76
CA LYS A 345 9.23 19.88 7.83
C LYS A 345 8.62 19.28 9.12
N GLU A 346 7.30 19.28 9.23
CA GLU A 346 6.61 18.52 10.25
C GLU A 346 6.25 17.13 9.72
N THR A 347 6.27 16.14 10.60
CA THR A 347 5.78 14.82 10.26
C THR A 347 4.26 14.83 10.22
N ILE A 348 3.71 14.92 9.03
CA ILE A 348 2.26 14.97 8.82
C ILE A 348 1.79 13.54 8.53
N ILE A 349 0.96 13.01 9.42
CA ILE A 349 0.36 11.68 9.26
C ILE A 349 -1.15 11.82 9.29
N ASN A 350 -1.82 11.34 8.24
CA ASN A 350 -3.28 11.25 8.15
C ASN A 350 -4.00 12.55 8.53
N THR A 351 -3.56 13.68 7.96
CA THR A 351 -4.21 14.96 8.19
C THR A 351 -5.35 15.22 7.21
N ARG A 352 -6.36 15.95 7.67
CA ARG A 352 -7.43 16.54 6.85
C ARG A 352 -7.30 18.07 6.73
N ASP A 353 -6.32 18.65 7.37
CA ASP A 353 -6.00 20.06 7.23
C ASP A 353 -5.47 20.33 5.81
N PRO A 354 -6.17 21.10 4.95
CA PRO A 354 -5.77 21.32 3.55
C PRO A 354 -4.36 21.89 3.39
N ASN A 355 -3.92 22.74 4.31
CA ASN A 355 -2.59 23.33 4.25
C ASN A 355 -1.50 22.29 4.53
N LYS A 356 -1.72 21.44 5.54
CA LYS A 356 -0.80 20.34 5.85
C LYS A 356 -0.80 19.28 4.74
N VAL A 357 -1.95 19.01 4.12
CA VAL A 357 -2.05 18.12 2.94
C VAL A 357 -1.19 18.67 1.81
N LYS A 358 -1.28 19.96 1.51
CA LYS A 358 -0.48 20.61 0.45
C LYS A 358 1.01 20.54 0.73
N ASP A 359 1.43 20.86 1.94
CA ASP A 359 2.84 20.78 2.34
C ASP A 359 3.37 19.35 2.24
N TYR A 360 2.55 18.37 2.62
CA TYR A 360 2.90 16.96 2.50
C TYR A 360 3.07 16.53 1.03
N ILE A 361 2.19 16.97 0.14
CA ILE A 361 2.30 16.73 -1.30
C ILE A 361 3.63 17.26 -1.85
N LEU A 362 4.03 18.46 -1.43
CA LEU A 362 5.30 19.06 -1.86
C LEU A 362 6.51 18.29 -1.33
N GLN A 363 6.45 17.84 -0.07
CA GLN A 363 7.51 17.02 0.53
C GLN A 363 7.63 15.64 -0.15
N ASP A 364 6.50 15.00 -0.49
CA ASP A 364 6.48 13.74 -1.20
C ASP A 364 7.09 13.89 -2.61
N ALA A 365 6.71 14.96 -3.34
CA ALA A 365 7.30 15.28 -4.63
C ALA A 365 8.83 15.49 -4.55
N MET A 366 9.31 16.18 -3.51
CA MET A 366 10.76 16.36 -3.28
C MET A 366 11.49 15.04 -3.03
N SER A 367 10.85 14.08 -2.39
CA SER A 367 11.44 12.75 -2.20
C SER A 367 11.71 12.04 -3.52
N TYR A 368 10.86 12.26 -4.54
CA TYR A 368 11.10 11.74 -5.90
C TYR A 368 12.20 12.53 -6.62
N VAL A 369 12.28 13.85 -6.43
CA VAL A 369 13.40 14.66 -6.95
C VAL A 369 14.72 14.12 -6.42
N ASP A 370 14.81 13.93 -5.11
CA ASP A 370 16.03 13.39 -4.46
C ASP A 370 16.36 11.99 -4.97
N TYR A 371 15.37 11.13 -5.14
CA TYR A 371 15.57 9.78 -5.70
C TYR A 371 16.09 9.83 -7.14
N LEU A 372 15.50 10.64 -8.01
CA LEU A 372 15.90 10.77 -9.41
C LEU A 372 17.34 11.26 -9.57
N HIS A 373 17.82 12.09 -8.66
CA HIS A 373 19.20 12.54 -8.63
C HIS A 373 20.19 11.49 -8.11
N ASN A 374 19.81 10.77 -7.06
CA ASN A 374 20.74 9.98 -6.24
C ASN A 374 20.60 8.46 -6.42
N ALA A 375 19.56 7.97 -7.09
CA ALA A 375 19.39 6.53 -7.32
C ALA A 375 20.52 5.96 -8.19
N PRO A 376 20.93 4.69 -7.95
CA PRO A 376 21.94 4.03 -8.77
C PRO A 376 21.51 3.98 -10.24
N ASP A 377 22.48 3.83 -11.14
CA ASP A 377 22.19 3.60 -12.55
C ASP A 377 21.88 2.11 -12.76
N GLU A 378 20.62 1.83 -13.07
CA GLU A 378 20.12 0.49 -13.41
C GLU A 378 19.77 0.37 -14.92
N SER A 379 20.30 1.28 -15.77
CA SER A 379 19.98 1.33 -17.22
C SER A 379 20.34 0.04 -17.99
N SER A 380 21.24 -0.78 -17.45
CA SER A 380 21.52 -2.12 -18.00
C SER A 380 20.28 -3.05 -18.00
N SER A 381 19.21 -2.68 -17.32
CA SER A 381 17.95 -3.46 -17.27
C SER A 381 17.03 -3.25 -18.49
N TRP A 382 17.33 -2.34 -19.42
CA TRP A 382 16.52 -2.09 -20.61
C TRP A 382 16.20 -3.34 -21.45
N PRO A 383 17.16 -4.25 -21.73
CA PRO A 383 16.87 -5.48 -22.48
C PRO A 383 15.82 -6.37 -21.77
N SER A 384 15.90 -6.48 -20.44
CA SER A 384 14.93 -7.22 -19.64
C SER A 384 13.55 -6.59 -19.69
N LEU A 385 13.48 -5.25 -19.61
CA LEU A 385 12.23 -4.49 -19.77
C LEU A 385 11.62 -4.75 -21.14
N VAL A 386 12.41 -4.62 -22.22
CA VAL A 386 11.93 -4.84 -23.59
C VAL A 386 11.41 -6.27 -23.77
N SER A 387 12.15 -7.28 -23.30
CA SER A 387 11.71 -8.68 -23.36
C SER A 387 10.37 -8.90 -22.67
N TYR A 388 10.18 -8.29 -21.50
CA TYR A 388 8.94 -8.36 -20.75
C TYR A 388 7.77 -7.67 -21.48
N LEU A 389 7.99 -6.44 -21.99
CA LEU A 389 6.97 -5.69 -22.71
C LEU A 389 6.51 -6.43 -23.97
N LYS A 390 7.42 -6.95 -24.79
CA LYS A 390 7.08 -7.75 -25.98
C LYS A 390 6.16 -8.92 -25.66
N LYS A 391 6.44 -9.66 -24.58
CA LYS A 391 5.57 -10.76 -24.14
C LYS A 391 4.17 -10.29 -23.76
N LEU A 392 4.05 -9.20 -23.00
CA LEU A 392 2.75 -8.65 -22.61
C LEU A 392 1.97 -8.13 -23.83
N GLU A 393 2.62 -7.36 -24.68
CA GLU A 393 2.01 -6.73 -25.84
C GLU A 393 1.51 -7.74 -26.88
N SER A 394 2.18 -8.89 -27.00
CA SER A 394 1.71 -9.99 -27.85
C SER A 394 0.32 -10.49 -27.45
N SER A 395 -0.01 -10.42 -26.15
CA SER A 395 -1.34 -10.83 -25.64
C SER A 395 -2.37 -9.70 -25.65
N ARG A 396 -1.92 -8.44 -25.49
CA ARG A 396 -2.77 -7.27 -25.26
C ARG A 396 -3.12 -6.49 -26.52
N LYS A 397 -2.38 -6.71 -27.61
CA LYS A 397 -2.52 -6.01 -28.90
C LYS A 397 -2.43 -4.49 -28.75
N ASN A 398 -1.54 -4.01 -27.87
CA ASN A 398 -1.20 -2.61 -27.68
C ASN A 398 0.33 -2.46 -27.61
N SER A 399 0.84 -1.27 -27.86
CA SER A 399 2.27 -0.97 -27.83
C SER A 399 2.57 0.15 -26.83
N ILE A 400 3.65 0.05 -26.07
CA ILE A 400 4.12 1.12 -25.19
C ILE A 400 4.45 2.40 -25.98
N ILE A 401 4.90 2.27 -27.22
CA ILE A 401 5.24 3.41 -28.08
C ILE A 401 4.01 4.28 -28.37
N ASP A 402 2.80 3.68 -28.44
CA ASP A 402 1.55 4.44 -28.62
C ASP A 402 1.23 5.37 -27.45
N TYR A 403 1.79 5.09 -26.29
CA TYR A 403 1.54 5.81 -25.03
C TYR A 403 2.71 6.63 -24.54
N ALA A 404 3.92 6.26 -24.91
CA ALA A 404 5.19 6.89 -24.48
C ALA A 404 6.20 6.95 -25.64
N PRO A 405 5.87 7.69 -26.72
CA PRO A 405 6.72 7.79 -27.92
C PRO A 405 8.10 8.40 -27.63
N GLU A 406 8.22 9.18 -26.56
CA GLU A 406 9.49 9.77 -26.12
C GLU A 406 10.56 8.73 -25.77
N TYR A 407 10.15 7.51 -25.43
CA TYR A 407 11.08 6.40 -25.12
C TYR A 407 11.34 5.48 -26.31
N GLU A 408 10.75 5.73 -27.49
CA GLU A 408 10.87 4.84 -28.67
C GLU A 408 12.34 4.57 -29.04
N LYS A 409 13.18 5.59 -29.08
CA LYS A 409 14.59 5.45 -29.43
C LYS A 409 15.31 4.52 -28.41
N LEU A 410 15.05 4.67 -27.13
CA LEU A 410 15.63 3.82 -26.08
C LEU A 410 15.14 2.38 -26.17
N LEU A 411 13.84 2.21 -26.38
CA LEU A 411 13.22 0.90 -26.55
C LEU A 411 13.81 0.16 -27.74
N ARG A 412 13.91 0.82 -28.92
CA ARG A 412 14.49 0.21 -30.13
C ARG A 412 15.96 -0.12 -29.96
N SER A 413 16.75 0.76 -29.32
CA SER A 413 18.16 0.47 -29.05
C SER A 413 18.38 -0.70 -28.11
N ALA A 414 17.40 -1.03 -27.28
CA ALA A 414 17.39 -2.18 -26.37
C ALA A 414 16.76 -3.44 -27.00
N GLY A 415 16.39 -3.39 -28.29
CA GLY A 415 15.87 -4.53 -29.06
C GLY A 415 14.33 -4.63 -29.10
N TYR A 416 13.59 -3.52 -28.86
CA TYR A 416 12.14 -3.47 -29.01
C TYR A 416 11.71 -3.59 -30.48
#